data_4f8bfc2228f5076e210e20b6d9c604c5
#
_entry.id   4f8bfc2228f5076e210e20b6d9c604c5
#
_cell.length_a   1.000
_cell.length_b   1.000
_cell.length_c   1.000
_cell.angle_alpha   90.00
_cell.angle_beta   90.00
_cell.angle_gamma   90.00
#
_symmetry.space_group_name_H-M   'P 1'
#
loop_
_entity.id
_entity.type
_entity.pdbx_description
1 polymer ?
#
loop_
_entity_poly.entity_id
_entity_poly.type
_entity_poly.pdbx_seq_one_letter_code
_entity_poly.pdbx_strand_id
1 'polypeptide(L)'
;MKKHLPLWLFLPIFSLFGCNSEDNKANILLFATSGEYPPFEYMEQGKLQGFDIEIAQMIAQVLGKEAQFENMQFSSILPALAHGHVDAAISTITITEDRQKVFDFSQPYYFESMSAVFRKKTPIQNTEMLFQKKIACQLGTTMEIWLKKQNLKEKIITTDNNTQAIEALKAGHVDVVVMDGAQAKIFSEKNHGLSYTTIAKSEDGFGIALKKNASLTADINYALEVLSTNGKLEELQTKWLGDTTK
;
A
#
# COMPACT_ATOMS: atom_id res chain seq x y z
N MET A 1 -78.59 0.74 -40.90
CA MET A 1 -77.55 -0.28 -40.80
C MET A 1 -76.27 0.44 -40.35
N LYS A 2 -75.91 0.35 -39.06
CA LYS A 2 -74.70 0.99 -38.47
C LYS A 2 -73.67 -0.14 -38.31
N LYS A 3 -72.52 -0.05 -39.01
CA LYS A 3 -71.41 -0.97 -38.89
C LYS A 3 -70.52 -0.55 -37.72
N HIS A 4 -70.40 -1.41 -36.73
CA HIS A 4 -69.45 -1.26 -35.64
C HIS A 4 -68.08 -1.80 -36.07
N LEU A 5 -67.05 -0.94 -36.00
CA LEU A 5 -65.64 -1.30 -36.24
C LEU A 5 -65.03 -1.65 -34.87
N PRO A 6 -64.33 -2.78 -34.67
CA PRO A 6 -63.64 -3.10 -33.41
C PRO A 6 -62.34 -2.32 -33.29
N LEU A 7 -62.18 -1.62 -32.16
CA LEU A 7 -61.00 -0.88 -31.75
C LEU A 7 -59.98 -1.92 -31.22
N TRP A 8 -58.89 -2.14 -31.94
CA TRP A 8 -57.77 -2.98 -31.48
C TRP A 8 -56.90 -2.15 -30.56
N LEU A 9 -56.87 -2.54 -29.28
CA LEU A 9 -56.01 -1.96 -28.25
C LEU A 9 -54.58 -2.51 -28.45
N PHE A 10 -53.69 -1.72 -28.99
CA PHE A 10 -52.22 -2.00 -28.97
C PHE A 10 -51.68 -1.69 -27.58
N LEU A 11 -51.37 -2.74 -26.82
CA LEU A 11 -50.56 -2.61 -25.58
C LEU A 11 -49.09 -2.56 -25.96
N PRO A 12 -48.32 -1.49 -25.62
CA PRO A 12 -46.90 -1.49 -25.81
C PRO A 12 -46.29 -2.38 -24.75
N ILE A 13 -45.61 -3.46 -25.16
CA ILE A 13 -44.73 -4.27 -24.32
C ILE A 13 -43.49 -3.41 -24.02
N PHE A 14 -43.46 -2.81 -22.84
CA PHE A 14 -42.26 -2.19 -22.29
C PHE A 14 -41.32 -3.31 -21.85
N SER A 15 -40.35 -3.67 -22.69
CA SER A 15 -39.20 -4.53 -22.33
C SER A 15 -38.35 -3.78 -21.32
N LEU A 16 -38.48 -4.11 -20.06
CA LEU A 16 -37.55 -3.69 -19.00
C LEU A 16 -36.22 -4.39 -19.25
N PHE A 17 -35.31 -3.74 -19.97
CA PHE A 17 -33.89 -4.08 -19.91
C PHE A 17 -33.42 -3.68 -18.49
N GLY A 18 -33.47 -4.63 -17.57
CA GLY A 18 -32.78 -4.53 -16.30
C GLY A 18 -31.27 -4.52 -16.58
N CYS A 19 -30.64 -3.36 -16.40
CA CYS A 19 -29.18 -3.32 -16.31
C CYS A 19 -28.75 -4.18 -15.12
N ASN A 20 -28.07 -5.28 -15.38
CA ASN A 20 -27.44 -6.12 -14.38
C ASN A 20 -26.29 -5.35 -13.71
N SER A 21 -26.59 -4.70 -12.60
CA SER A 21 -25.58 -4.05 -11.77
C SER A 21 -24.78 -5.07 -10.91
N GLU A 22 -25.23 -6.31 -10.83
CA GLU A 22 -24.55 -7.40 -10.09
C GLU A 22 -23.37 -8.00 -10.87
N ASP A 23 -23.45 -8.10 -12.20
CA ASP A 23 -22.35 -8.64 -13.02
C ASP A 23 -21.10 -7.75 -12.99
N ASN A 24 -21.24 -6.45 -12.70
CA ASN A 24 -20.10 -5.53 -12.67
C ASN A 24 -19.25 -5.65 -11.40
N LYS A 25 -19.82 -6.06 -10.27
CA LYS A 25 -19.07 -6.28 -9.02
C LYS A 25 -18.23 -7.56 -9.02
N ALA A 26 -18.69 -8.60 -9.72
CA ALA A 26 -17.99 -9.88 -9.82
C ALA A 26 -16.63 -9.77 -10.53
N ASN A 27 -16.45 -8.75 -11.39
CA ASN A 27 -15.23 -8.53 -12.18
C ASN A 27 -14.25 -7.53 -11.57
N ILE A 28 -14.55 -6.94 -10.42
CA ILE A 28 -13.68 -5.97 -9.74
C ILE A 28 -12.93 -6.66 -8.60
N LEU A 29 -11.68 -6.28 -8.42
CA LEU A 29 -10.88 -6.56 -7.24
C LEU A 29 -10.50 -5.22 -6.61
N LEU A 30 -11.12 -4.91 -5.48
CA LEU A 30 -10.99 -3.62 -4.81
C LEU A 30 -9.86 -3.67 -3.76
N PHE A 31 -8.83 -2.85 -3.97
CA PHE A 31 -7.69 -2.74 -3.08
C PHE A 31 -7.74 -1.46 -2.24
N ALA A 32 -7.42 -1.56 -0.95
CA ALA A 32 -7.01 -0.39 -0.17
C ALA A 32 -5.52 -0.11 -0.37
N THR A 33 -5.16 1.17 -0.48
CA THR A 33 -3.78 1.64 -0.60
C THR A 33 -3.62 3.03 -0.01
N SER A 34 -2.37 3.49 0.21
CA SER A 34 -2.05 4.85 0.66
C SER A 34 -1.21 5.56 -0.40
N GLY A 35 -1.85 6.38 -1.22
CA GLY A 35 -1.22 7.04 -2.37
C GLY A 35 -0.24 8.16 -2.00
N GLU A 36 0.61 7.96 -0.98
CA GLU A 36 1.57 8.93 -0.44
C GLU A 36 2.99 8.37 -0.29
N TYR A 37 3.25 7.18 -0.87
CA TYR A 37 4.47 6.40 -0.60
C TYR A 37 5.29 6.07 -1.88
N PRO A 38 5.85 7.09 -2.60
CA PRO A 38 6.68 6.82 -3.77
C PRO A 38 7.95 6.01 -3.40
N PRO A 39 8.42 5.08 -4.24
CA PRO A 39 7.93 4.76 -5.59
C PRO A 39 6.89 3.63 -5.61
N PHE A 40 6.37 3.19 -4.45
CA PHE A 40 5.50 2.03 -4.34
C PHE A 40 4.04 2.36 -4.69
N GLU A 41 3.45 3.37 -4.04
CA GLU A 41 2.09 3.83 -4.30
C GLU A 41 1.98 5.34 -4.02
N TYR A 42 1.68 6.12 -5.05
CA TYR A 42 1.56 7.57 -4.90
C TYR A 42 0.68 8.21 -5.96
N MET A 43 0.13 9.37 -5.60
CA MET A 43 -0.63 10.20 -6.52
C MET A 43 0.30 11.11 -7.32
N GLU A 44 0.21 11.03 -8.64
CA GLU A 44 0.86 11.96 -9.56
C GLU A 44 -0.11 12.43 -10.62
N GLN A 45 -0.26 13.74 -10.78
CA GLN A 45 -1.20 14.36 -11.73
C GLN A 45 -2.64 13.80 -11.62
N GLY A 46 -3.09 13.50 -10.38
CA GLY A 46 -4.42 12.96 -10.12
C GLY A 46 -4.58 11.46 -10.42
N LYS A 47 -3.52 10.76 -10.74
CA LYS A 47 -3.52 9.30 -10.98
C LYS A 47 -2.70 8.59 -9.93
N LEU A 48 -3.22 7.46 -9.46
CA LEU A 48 -2.52 6.56 -8.58
C LEU A 48 -1.57 5.69 -9.40
N GLN A 49 -0.29 5.62 -9.01
CA GLN A 49 0.74 4.86 -9.69
C GLN A 49 1.81 4.37 -8.73
N GLY A 50 2.69 3.49 -9.20
CA GLY A 50 3.81 2.94 -8.44
C GLY A 50 3.91 1.43 -8.54
N PHE A 51 4.91 0.88 -7.88
CA PHE A 51 5.23 -0.54 -7.90
C PHE A 51 4.05 -1.40 -7.40
N ASP A 52 3.49 -1.07 -6.24
CA ASP A 52 2.35 -1.77 -5.64
C ASP A 52 1.10 -1.68 -6.52
N ILE A 53 0.87 -0.52 -7.14
CA ILE A 53 -0.28 -0.30 -7.99
C ILE A 53 -0.21 -1.17 -9.24
N GLU A 54 0.95 -1.24 -9.89
CA GLU A 54 1.12 -2.09 -11.09
C GLU A 54 1.08 -3.59 -10.72
N ILE A 55 1.62 -4.00 -9.57
CA ILE A 55 1.48 -5.39 -9.08
C ILE A 55 -0.01 -5.74 -8.93
N ALA A 56 -0.79 -4.91 -8.24
CA ALA A 56 -2.22 -5.14 -8.04
C ALA A 56 -2.99 -5.21 -9.36
N GLN A 57 -2.69 -4.33 -10.32
CA GLN A 57 -3.29 -4.36 -11.65
C GLN A 57 -2.96 -5.65 -12.41
N MET A 58 -1.70 -6.09 -12.37
CA MET A 58 -1.30 -7.33 -13.03
C MET A 58 -1.90 -8.57 -12.36
N ILE A 59 -2.00 -8.59 -11.03
CA ILE A 59 -2.70 -9.65 -10.30
C ILE A 59 -4.17 -9.73 -10.74
N ALA A 60 -4.87 -8.60 -10.74
CA ALA A 60 -6.26 -8.57 -11.19
C ALA A 60 -6.40 -9.06 -12.64
N GLN A 61 -5.49 -8.65 -13.53
CA GLN A 61 -5.48 -9.11 -14.92
C GLN A 61 -5.28 -10.64 -15.03
N VAL A 62 -4.36 -11.23 -14.26
CA VAL A 62 -4.16 -12.70 -14.22
C VAL A 62 -5.42 -13.42 -13.76
N LEU A 63 -6.17 -12.81 -12.82
CA LEU A 63 -7.43 -13.35 -12.29
C LEU A 63 -8.66 -13.04 -13.17
N GLY A 64 -8.48 -12.39 -14.33
CA GLY A 64 -9.59 -11.97 -15.19
C GLY A 64 -10.47 -10.88 -14.59
N LYS A 65 -9.91 -10.04 -13.71
CA LYS A 65 -10.59 -8.96 -12.99
C LYS A 65 -9.99 -7.60 -13.33
N GLU A 66 -10.69 -6.55 -12.94
CA GLU A 66 -10.22 -5.16 -12.97
C GLU A 66 -9.81 -4.71 -11.56
N ALA A 67 -8.59 -4.16 -11.42
CA ALA A 67 -8.16 -3.59 -10.15
C ALA A 67 -8.77 -2.20 -9.96
N GLN A 68 -9.43 -1.99 -8.82
CA GLN A 68 -9.85 -0.68 -8.35
C GLN A 68 -9.22 -0.37 -7.00
N PHE A 69 -9.05 0.92 -6.69
CA PHE A 69 -8.30 1.33 -5.52
C PHE A 69 -9.11 2.33 -4.67
N GLU A 70 -9.19 2.07 -3.37
CA GLU A 70 -9.54 3.05 -2.37
C GLU A 70 -8.28 3.64 -1.76
N ASN A 71 -8.06 4.93 -1.99
CA ASN A 71 -6.94 5.67 -1.43
C ASN A 71 -7.30 6.22 -0.06
N MET A 72 -6.56 5.85 0.97
CA MET A 72 -6.79 6.27 2.35
C MET A 72 -5.49 6.40 3.14
N GLN A 73 -5.53 6.96 4.34
CA GLN A 73 -4.38 6.99 5.23
C GLN A 73 -3.93 5.56 5.59
N PHE A 74 -2.62 5.33 5.66
CA PHE A 74 -2.04 4.01 5.94
C PHE A 74 -2.64 3.35 7.19
N SER A 75 -2.80 4.12 8.26
CA SER A 75 -3.40 3.63 9.52
C SER A 75 -4.85 3.15 9.41
N SER A 76 -5.55 3.53 8.32
CA SER A 76 -6.95 3.14 8.05
C SER A 76 -7.08 1.89 7.18
N ILE A 77 -6.01 1.45 6.52
CA ILE A 77 -6.04 0.36 5.52
C ILE A 77 -6.47 -0.97 6.15
N LEU A 78 -5.74 -1.43 7.17
CA LEU A 78 -6.06 -2.71 7.83
C LEU A 78 -7.43 -2.70 8.54
N PRO A 79 -7.85 -1.62 9.22
CA PRO A 79 -9.23 -1.46 9.67
C PRO A 79 -10.28 -1.59 8.55
N ALA A 80 -10.10 -0.92 7.41
CA ALA A 80 -11.02 -1.01 6.28
C ALA A 80 -11.13 -2.44 5.74
N LEU A 81 -9.99 -3.14 5.61
CA LEU A 81 -9.93 -4.55 5.23
C LEU A 81 -10.66 -5.44 6.25
N ALA A 82 -10.44 -5.25 7.54
CA ALA A 82 -11.10 -6.03 8.59
C ALA A 82 -12.63 -5.92 8.52
N HIS A 83 -13.16 -4.71 8.25
CA HIS A 83 -14.59 -4.47 8.09
C HIS A 83 -15.16 -4.91 6.72
N GLY A 84 -14.29 -5.29 5.76
CA GLY A 84 -14.70 -5.73 4.42
C GLY A 84 -15.18 -4.61 3.51
N HIS A 85 -14.65 -3.43 3.70
CA HIS A 85 -14.85 -2.32 2.77
C HIS A 85 -14.09 -2.54 1.46
N VAL A 86 -13.00 -3.31 1.52
CA VAL A 86 -12.16 -3.71 0.39
C VAL A 86 -11.91 -5.21 0.41
N ASP A 87 -11.52 -5.78 -0.75
CA ASP A 87 -11.23 -7.21 -0.91
C ASP A 87 -9.81 -7.55 -0.44
N ALA A 88 -8.86 -6.66 -0.69
CA ALA A 88 -7.46 -6.82 -0.35
C ALA A 88 -6.82 -5.46 -0.02
N ALA A 89 -5.62 -5.47 0.54
CA ALA A 89 -4.85 -4.27 0.80
C ALA A 89 -3.41 -4.45 0.32
N ILE A 90 -2.92 -3.47 -0.46
CA ILE A 90 -1.55 -3.40 -0.95
C ILE A 90 -1.03 -1.97 -0.73
N SER A 91 -0.03 -1.82 0.10
CA SER A 91 0.56 -0.53 0.49
C SER A 91 1.81 -0.77 1.33
N THR A 92 2.82 -1.44 0.77
CA THR A 92 4.06 -1.77 1.49
C THR A 92 3.81 -2.39 2.88
N ILE A 93 2.77 -3.24 3.00
CA ILE A 93 2.34 -3.79 4.28
C ILE A 93 3.27 -4.92 4.67
N THR A 94 4.14 -4.69 5.65
CA THR A 94 5.03 -5.72 6.19
C THR A 94 4.24 -6.88 6.79
N ILE A 95 4.58 -8.10 6.42
CA ILE A 95 4.04 -9.34 6.99
C ILE A 95 4.64 -9.51 8.39
N THR A 96 3.84 -9.39 9.45
CA THR A 96 4.29 -9.63 10.82
C THR A 96 3.43 -10.68 11.50
N GLU A 97 3.99 -11.38 12.48
CA GLU A 97 3.24 -12.38 13.26
C GLU A 97 1.95 -11.80 13.86
N ASP A 98 2.00 -10.56 14.37
CA ASP A 98 0.83 -9.93 14.99
C ASP A 98 -0.25 -9.62 13.95
N ARG A 99 0.13 -9.17 12.76
CA ARG A 99 -0.81 -8.96 11.65
C ARG A 99 -1.38 -10.29 11.13
N GLN A 100 -0.55 -11.34 11.04
CA GLN A 100 -0.96 -12.67 10.60
C GLN A 100 -1.96 -13.35 11.55
N LYS A 101 -2.04 -12.97 12.81
CA LYS A 101 -3.09 -13.44 13.73
C LYS A 101 -4.50 -12.99 13.29
N VAL A 102 -4.59 -11.84 12.64
CA VAL A 102 -5.87 -11.19 12.27
C VAL A 102 -6.16 -11.25 10.77
N PHE A 103 -5.13 -11.24 9.93
CA PHE A 103 -5.21 -11.21 8.48
C PHE A 103 -4.48 -12.41 7.87
N ASP A 104 -4.89 -12.79 6.67
CA ASP A 104 -4.04 -13.58 5.80
C ASP A 104 -3.17 -12.64 4.96
N PHE A 105 -2.05 -13.17 4.47
CA PHE A 105 -1.13 -12.45 3.61
C PHE A 105 -0.78 -13.30 2.40
N SER A 106 -0.51 -12.64 1.30
CA SER A 106 0.18 -13.26 0.18
C SER A 106 1.60 -13.68 0.58
N GLN A 107 2.26 -14.43 -0.32
CA GLN A 107 3.72 -14.51 -0.29
C GLN A 107 4.32 -13.09 -0.41
N PRO A 108 5.50 -12.85 0.20
CA PRO A 108 6.15 -11.55 0.09
C PRO A 108 6.54 -11.27 -1.37
N TYR A 109 6.27 -10.02 -1.81
CA TYR A 109 6.63 -9.57 -3.15
C TYR A 109 7.84 -8.64 -3.18
N TYR A 110 8.27 -8.11 -2.01
CA TYR A 110 9.45 -7.25 -1.86
C TYR A 110 9.98 -7.29 -0.43
N PHE A 111 11.29 -7.06 -0.28
CA PHE A 111 11.96 -6.96 1.03
C PHE A 111 12.66 -5.61 1.12
N GLU A 112 12.49 -4.93 2.23
CA GLU A 112 13.05 -3.61 2.44
C GLU A 112 13.82 -3.53 3.77
N SER A 113 14.70 -2.54 3.87
CA SER A 113 15.41 -2.19 5.10
C SER A 113 14.71 -1.04 5.83
N MET A 114 14.98 -0.92 7.13
CA MET A 114 14.59 0.23 7.94
C MET A 114 15.74 1.23 8.01
N SER A 115 15.44 2.50 7.78
CA SER A 115 16.44 3.57 7.74
C SER A 115 16.04 4.75 8.61
N ALA A 116 17.06 5.41 9.15
CA ALA A 116 16.96 6.67 9.88
C ALA A 116 17.37 7.83 8.95
N VAL A 117 16.47 8.78 8.72
CA VAL A 117 16.74 10.03 7.99
C VAL A 117 17.03 11.13 8.99
N PHE A 118 18.08 11.91 8.76
CA PHE A 118 18.57 12.94 9.66
C PHE A 118 19.15 14.14 8.90
N ARG A 119 19.32 15.27 9.59
CA ARG A 119 20.05 16.43 9.04
C ARG A 119 21.55 16.11 8.98
N LYS A 120 22.22 16.35 7.85
CA LYS A 120 23.67 16.10 7.65
C LYS A 120 24.56 16.67 8.75
N LYS A 121 24.13 17.74 9.40
CA LYS A 121 24.86 18.38 10.52
C LYS A 121 24.81 17.57 11.82
N THR A 122 23.86 16.64 11.95
CA THR A 122 23.65 15.82 13.15
C THR A 122 23.47 14.35 12.75
N PRO A 123 24.53 13.69 12.24
CA PRO A 123 24.44 12.35 11.66
C PRO A 123 24.04 11.31 12.71
N ILE A 124 23.26 10.32 12.27
CA ILE A 124 22.94 9.11 13.00
C ILE A 124 23.70 7.96 12.34
N GLN A 125 24.53 7.28 13.10
CA GLN A 125 25.39 6.21 12.59
C GLN A 125 24.90 4.82 12.96
N ASN A 126 24.17 4.70 14.07
CA ASN A 126 23.68 3.44 14.61
C ASN A 126 22.39 3.64 15.41
N THR A 127 21.80 2.54 15.82
CA THR A 127 20.52 2.50 16.56
C THR A 127 20.64 3.11 17.96
N GLU A 128 21.78 2.96 18.64
CA GLU A 128 22.01 3.49 19.99
C GLU A 128 21.87 5.02 20.05
N MET A 129 22.22 5.69 18.97
CA MET A 129 22.08 7.16 18.89
C MET A 129 20.62 7.63 18.91
N LEU A 130 19.66 6.77 18.63
CA LEU A 130 18.22 7.08 18.68
C LEU A 130 17.73 7.37 20.10
N PHE A 131 18.36 6.78 21.14
CA PHE A 131 17.89 6.88 22.52
C PHE A 131 17.83 8.32 23.07
N GLN A 132 18.58 9.25 22.48
CA GLN A 132 18.61 10.66 22.92
C GLN A 132 17.88 11.59 21.95
N LYS A 133 17.15 11.07 20.96
CA LYS A 133 16.54 11.84 19.88
C LYS A 133 15.03 11.88 19.98
N LYS A 134 14.44 12.98 19.47
CA LYS A 134 13.02 13.03 19.13
C LYS A 134 12.85 12.40 17.75
N ILE A 135 12.04 11.35 17.66
CA ILE A 135 11.92 10.51 16.47
C ILE A 135 10.53 10.66 15.90
N ALA A 136 10.42 10.91 14.60
CA ALA A 136 9.14 10.77 13.89
C ALA A 136 9.09 9.46 13.10
N CYS A 137 7.90 8.91 12.95
CA CYS A 137 7.58 7.82 12.04
C CYS A 137 6.10 7.88 11.64
N GLN A 138 5.73 7.17 10.59
CA GLN A 138 4.32 7.10 10.18
C GLN A 138 3.52 6.21 11.13
N LEU A 139 2.31 6.65 11.46
CA LEU A 139 1.37 5.97 12.34
C LEU A 139 0.95 4.60 11.76
N GLY A 140 0.94 3.57 12.59
CA GLY A 140 0.48 2.22 12.22
C GLY A 140 1.53 1.37 11.52
N THR A 141 2.75 1.89 11.30
CA THR A 141 3.84 1.17 10.64
C THR A 141 4.62 0.24 11.57
N THR A 142 5.37 -0.68 10.99
CA THR A 142 6.33 -1.52 11.72
C THR A 142 7.45 -0.71 12.35
N MET A 143 7.81 0.47 11.81
CA MET A 143 8.75 1.42 12.39
C MET A 143 8.27 1.91 13.74
N GLU A 144 7.00 2.29 13.86
CA GLU A 144 6.41 2.70 15.14
C GLU A 144 6.45 1.56 16.16
N ILE A 145 6.07 0.34 15.74
CA ILE A 145 6.09 -0.86 16.60
C ILE A 145 7.52 -1.16 17.05
N TRP A 146 8.48 -1.14 16.12
CA TRP A 146 9.88 -1.39 16.42
C TRP A 146 10.47 -0.38 17.41
N LEU A 147 10.22 0.92 17.18
CA LEU A 147 10.67 1.99 18.10
C LEU A 147 10.08 1.82 19.51
N LYS A 148 8.80 1.44 19.62
CA LYS A 148 8.16 1.16 20.92
C LYS A 148 8.80 -0.03 21.63
N LYS A 149 9.18 -1.09 20.91
CA LYS A 149 9.90 -2.24 21.45
C LYS A 149 11.31 -1.88 21.95
N GLN A 150 11.94 -0.84 21.39
CA GLN A 150 13.22 -0.29 21.87
C GLN A 150 13.10 0.61 23.11
N ASN A 151 11.96 0.67 23.78
CA ASN A 151 11.68 1.56 24.92
C ASN A 151 11.80 3.07 24.60
N LEU A 152 11.55 3.45 23.35
CA LEU A 152 11.60 4.83 22.87
C LEU A 152 10.23 5.53 22.85
N LYS A 153 9.20 4.93 23.41
CA LYS A 153 7.79 5.34 23.30
C LYS A 153 7.54 6.83 23.56
N GLU A 154 8.17 7.40 24.57
CA GLU A 154 7.98 8.82 24.96
C GLU A 154 8.65 9.82 24.01
N LYS A 155 9.47 9.33 23.09
CA LYS A 155 10.25 10.15 22.13
C LYS A 155 9.69 10.07 20.72
N ILE A 156 8.66 9.25 20.51
CA ILE A 156 8.07 9.03 19.20
C ILE A 156 6.96 10.03 18.94
N ILE A 157 7.06 10.71 17.81
CA ILE A 157 6.00 11.55 17.25
C ILE A 157 5.49 10.82 15.99
N THR A 158 4.26 10.39 16.01
CA THR A 158 3.63 9.77 14.83
C THR A 158 3.01 10.82 13.93
N THR A 159 3.15 10.62 12.63
CA THR A 159 2.57 11.48 11.58
C THR A 159 1.69 10.64 10.66
N ASP A 160 0.78 11.30 9.94
CA ASP A 160 -0.09 10.60 9.00
C ASP A 160 0.69 10.04 7.80
N ASN A 161 1.76 10.74 7.39
CA ASN A 161 2.63 10.33 6.29
C ASN A 161 4.08 10.78 6.48
N ASN A 162 4.98 10.23 5.68
CA ASN A 162 6.41 10.51 5.75
C ASN A 162 6.77 11.95 5.32
N THR A 163 5.96 12.59 4.47
CA THR A 163 6.19 13.99 4.07
C THR A 163 6.07 14.92 5.27
N GLN A 164 5.05 14.75 6.11
CA GLN A 164 4.90 15.50 7.36
C GLN A 164 6.08 15.26 8.32
N ALA A 165 6.52 14.01 8.45
CA ALA A 165 7.68 13.66 9.27
C ALA A 165 8.97 14.38 8.79
N ILE A 166 9.21 14.38 7.47
CA ILE A 166 10.36 15.07 6.86
C ILE A 166 10.28 16.58 7.04
N GLU A 167 9.12 17.21 6.90
CA GLU A 167 8.97 18.64 7.17
C GLU A 167 9.24 18.97 8.65
N ALA A 168 8.77 18.12 9.59
CA ALA A 168 9.10 18.27 11.01
C ALA A 168 10.61 18.13 11.28
N LEU A 169 11.31 17.23 10.57
CA LEU A 169 12.77 17.09 10.64
C LEU A 169 13.49 18.33 10.11
N LYS A 170 13.07 18.87 8.99
CA LYS A 170 13.64 20.10 8.39
C LYS A 170 13.44 21.30 9.30
N ALA A 171 12.27 21.42 9.91
CA ALA A 171 11.94 22.49 10.86
C ALA A 171 12.64 22.34 12.22
N GLY A 172 13.27 21.20 12.51
CA GLY A 172 13.94 20.93 13.80
C GLY A 172 13.00 20.53 14.93
N HIS A 173 11.74 20.21 14.63
CA HIS A 173 10.78 19.71 15.62
C HIS A 173 11.11 18.29 16.05
N VAL A 174 11.72 17.50 15.17
CA VAL A 174 12.28 16.17 15.44
C VAL A 174 13.74 16.11 14.98
N ASP A 175 14.48 15.14 15.48
CA ASP A 175 15.88 14.94 15.18
C ASP A 175 16.12 13.90 14.09
N VAL A 176 15.22 12.92 13.99
CA VAL A 176 15.30 11.74 13.14
C VAL A 176 13.91 11.37 12.64
N VAL A 177 13.83 10.87 11.41
CA VAL A 177 12.64 10.17 10.90
C VAL A 177 13.03 8.73 10.59
N VAL A 178 12.24 7.77 11.07
CA VAL A 178 12.45 6.34 10.77
C VAL A 178 11.41 5.92 9.74
N MET A 179 11.89 5.35 8.63
CA MET A 179 11.09 4.93 7.48
C MET A 179 11.79 3.81 6.70
N ASP A 180 11.18 3.30 5.66
CA ASP A 180 11.80 2.32 4.74
C ASP A 180 12.96 2.93 3.95
N GLY A 181 13.93 2.10 3.57
CA GLY A 181 15.16 2.53 2.90
C GLY A 181 14.93 3.21 1.56
N ALA A 182 14.02 2.70 0.73
CA ALA A 182 13.68 3.32 -0.55
C ALA A 182 13.13 4.74 -0.36
N GLN A 183 12.26 4.93 0.62
CA GLN A 183 11.73 6.25 1.00
C GLN A 183 12.84 7.17 1.53
N ALA A 184 13.68 6.65 2.43
CA ALA A 184 14.79 7.41 2.99
C ALA A 184 15.75 7.93 1.92
N LYS A 185 16.04 7.10 0.91
CA LYS A 185 16.82 7.48 -0.27
C LYS A 185 16.17 8.63 -1.03
N ILE A 186 14.91 8.48 -1.42
CA ILE A 186 14.16 9.49 -2.20
C ILE A 186 14.10 10.83 -1.45
N PHE A 187 13.76 10.83 -0.17
CA PHE A 187 13.69 12.05 0.62
C PHE A 187 15.08 12.70 0.79
N SER A 188 16.13 11.91 0.95
CA SER A 188 17.49 12.45 1.09
C SER A 188 18.02 13.03 -0.23
N GLU A 189 17.69 12.43 -1.37
CA GLU A 189 18.04 12.95 -2.71
C GLU A 189 17.30 14.26 -3.01
N LYS A 190 16.00 14.34 -2.69
CA LYS A 190 15.18 15.53 -2.91
C LYS A 190 15.48 16.69 -1.92
N ASN A 191 16.16 16.42 -0.81
CA ASN A 191 16.44 17.39 0.24
C ASN A 191 17.95 17.40 0.57
N HIS A 192 18.73 18.25 -0.09
CA HIS A 192 20.21 18.28 0.01
C HIS A 192 20.78 18.42 1.43
N GLY A 193 19.99 18.92 2.39
CA GLY A 193 20.39 19.04 3.80
C GLY A 193 20.21 17.75 4.61
N LEU A 194 19.55 16.73 4.04
CA LEU A 194 19.27 15.46 4.68
C LEU A 194 20.20 14.35 4.19
N SER A 195 20.34 13.34 5.02
CA SER A 195 21.02 12.07 4.71
C SER A 195 20.33 10.96 5.48
N TYR A 196 20.65 9.71 5.19
CA TYR A 196 20.08 8.56 5.87
C TYR A 196 21.13 7.50 6.16
N THR A 197 20.79 6.61 7.07
CA THR A 197 21.56 5.39 7.38
C THR A 197 20.59 4.24 7.59
N THR A 198 20.92 3.07 7.10
CA THR A 198 20.17 1.84 7.39
C THR A 198 20.46 1.43 8.83
N ILE A 199 19.39 1.23 9.62
CA ILE A 199 19.47 0.92 11.06
C ILE A 199 19.02 -0.49 11.39
N ALA A 200 18.24 -1.13 10.50
CA ALA A 200 17.84 -2.51 10.62
C ALA A 200 17.52 -3.09 9.22
N LYS A 201 17.70 -4.40 9.07
CA LYS A 201 17.17 -5.14 7.93
C LYS A 201 15.83 -5.73 8.36
N SER A 202 14.83 -5.67 7.49
CA SER A 202 13.61 -6.41 7.70
C SER A 202 13.81 -7.85 7.19
N GLU A 203 13.56 -8.82 8.05
CA GLU A 203 13.45 -10.23 7.63
C GLU A 203 12.06 -10.50 7.07
N ASP A 204 11.09 -9.66 7.43
CA ASP A 204 9.71 -9.70 6.98
C ASP A 204 9.57 -8.90 5.69
N GLY A 205 8.98 -9.50 4.66
CA GLY A 205 8.70 -8.84 3.38
C GLY A 205 7.38 -8.08 3.38
N PHE A 206 7.16 -7.29 2.33
CA PHE A 206 5.85 -6.70 2.03
C PHE A 206 4.94 -7.75 1.40
N GLY A 207 3.70 -7.83 1.87
CA GLY A 207 2.68 -8.72 1.36
C GLY A 207 1.34 -8.03 1.15
N ILE A 208 0.51 -8.63 0.33
CA ILE A 208 -0.88 -8.22 0.14
C ILE A 208 -1.69 -8.80 1.29
N ALA A 209 -2.33 -7.93 2.06
CA ALA A 209 -3.17 -8.35 3.18
C ALA A 209 -4.60 -8.68 2.71
N LEU A 210 -5.17 -9.73 3.27
CA LEU A 210 -6.53 -10.20 3.01
C LEU A 210 -7.24 -10.49 4.32
N LYS A 211 -8.56 -10.56 4.30
CA LYS A 211 -9.31 -11.07 5.45
C LYS A 211 -8.86 -12.47 5.81
N LYS A 212 -8.91 -12.77 7.11
CA LYS A 212 -8.56 -14.10 7.62
C LYS A 212 -9.44 -15.18 6.98
N ASN A 213 -8.81 -16.27 6.52
CA ASN A 213 -9.44 -17.40 5.83
C ASN A 213 -10.12 -17.01 4.50
N ALA A 214 -9.67 -15.96 3.82
CA ALA A 214 -10.19 -15.61 2.51
C ALA A 214 -9.70 -16.60 1.44
N SER A 215 -10.62 -17.13 0.62
CA SER A 215 -10.26 -17.98 -0.54
C SER A 215 -9.38 -17.22 -1.55
N LEU A 216 -9.56 -15.91 -1.65
CA LEU A 216 -8.80 -15.00 -2.49
C LEU A 216 -7.28 -15.05 -2.22
N THR A 217 -6.84 -15.49 -1.02
CA THR A 217 -5.41 -15.63 -0.67
C THR A 217 -4.69 -16.60 -1.62
N ALA A 218 -5.32 -17.71 -1.95
CA ALA A 218 -4.75 -18.69 -2.88
C ALA A 218 -4.68 -18.14 -4.31
N ASP A 219 -5.72 -17.42 -4.75
CA ASP A 219 -5.78 -16.81 -6.08
C ASP A 219 -4.69 -15.72 -6.24
N ILE A 220 -4.52 -14.87 -5.25
CA ILE A 220 -3.46 -13.84 -5.25
C ILE A 220 -2.07 -14.47 -5.26
N ASN A 221 -1.83 -15.50 -4.48
CA ASN A 221 -0.54 -16.21 -4.48
C ASN A 221 -0.26 -16.88 -5.83
N TYR A 222 -1.28 -17.50 -6.45
CA TYR A 222 -1.16 -18.02 -7.80
C TYR A 222 -0.78 -16.91 -8.81
N ALA A 223 -1.45 -15.77 -8.75
CA ALA A 223 -1.14 -14.65 -9.65
C ALA A 223 0.29 -14.12 -9.43
N LEU A 224 0.74 -13.96 -8.17
CA LEU A 224 2.12 -13.58 -7.86
C LEU A 224 3.14 -14.59 -8.39
N GLU A 225 2.87 -15.89 -8.27
CA GLU A 225 3.73 -16.95 -8.80
C GLU A 225 3.83 -16.86 -10.33
N VAL A 226 2.71 -16.62 -11.02
CA VAL A 226 2.70 -16.37 -12.48
C VAL A 226 3.56 -15.17 -12.84
N LEU A 227 3.43 -14.04 -12.13
CA LEU A 227 4.19 -12.82 -12.38
C LEU A 227 5.68 -13.01 -12.08
N SER A 228 6.03 -13.77 -11.06
CA SER A 228 7.41 -14.11 -10.73
C SER A 228 8.03 -15.03 -11.80
N THR A 229 7.33 -16.10 -12.17
CA THR A 229 7.85 -17.11 -13.11
C THR A 229 8.04 -16.56 -14.53
N ASN A 230 7.19 -15.64 -14.97
CA ASN A 230 7.29 -15.01 -16.28
C ASN A 230 8.19 -13.76 -16.31
N GLY A 231 8.87 -13.42 -15.20
CA GLY A 231 9.79 -12.30 -15.07
C GLY A 231 9.15 -10.92 -14.95
N LYS A 232 7.82 -10.83 -14.90
CA LYS A 232 7.11 -9.54 -14.81
C LYS A 232 7.31 -8.82 -13.50
N LEU A 233 7.43 -9.57 -12.40
CA LEU A 233 7.71 -8.98 -11.09
C LEU A 233 9.10 -8.33 -11.04
N GLU A 234 10.11 -8.97 -11.61
CA GLU A 234 11.47 -8.43 -11.73
C GLU A 234 11.53 -7.20 -12.67
N GLU A 235 10.79 -7.24 -13.78
CA GLU A 235 10.66 -6.10 -14.69
C GLU A 235 10.06 -4.88 -13.98
N LEU A 236 9.00 -5.07 -13.18
CA LEU A 236 8.39 -4.01 -12.38
C LEU A 236 9.35 -3.48 -11.30
N GLN A 237 10.04 -4.38 -10.62
CA GLN A 237 11.03 -4.01 -9.61
C GLN A 237 12.13 -3.14 -10.22
N THR A 238 12.68 -3.54 -11.36
CA THR A 238 13.71 -2.76 -12.07
C THR A 238 13.16 -1.39 -12.50
N LYS A 239 11.94 -1.35 -13.03
CA LYS A 239 11.28 -0.12 -13.48
C LYS A 239 11.12 0.91 -12.37
N TRP A 240 10.64 0.47 -11.20
CA TRP A 240 10.23 1.38 -10.13
C TRP A 240 11.30 1.62 -9.06
N LEU A 241 12.10 0.59 -8.77
CA LEU A 241 13.05 0.60 -7.66
C LEU A 241 14.51 0.66 -8.12
N GLY A 242 14.73 0.48 -9.44
CA GLY A 242 16.07 0.42 -10.03
C GLY A 242 16.72 -0.95 -9.85
N ASP A 243 17.95 -1.06 -10.37
CA ASP A 243 18.72 -2.29 -10.30
C ASP A 243 19.17 -2.55 -8.85
N THR A 244 18.54 -3.53 -8.18
CA THR A 244 18.86 -3.92 -6.80
C THR A 244 20.00 -4.94 -6.71
N THR A 245 20.60 -5.30 -7.85
CA THR A 245 21.66 -6.30 -7.97
C THR A 245 23.08 -5.74 -7.84
N LYS A 246 23.24 -4.52 -7.26
CA LYS A 246 24.58 -3.94 -7.00
C LYS A 246 24.95 -3.94 -5.53
#